data_ce0aa87e71197407f1a0e4d10e02c4a2
#
_entry.id   ce0aa87e71197407f1a0e4d10e02c4a2
#
_cell.length_a   1.000
_cell.length_b   1.000
_cell.length_c   1.000
_cell.angle_alpha   90.00
_cell.angle_beta   90.00
_cell.angle_gamma   90.00
#
_symmetry.space_group_name_H-M   'P 1'
#
loop_
_entity.id
_entity.type
_entity.pdbx_description
1 polymer ?
#
loop_
_entity_poly.entity_id
_entity_poly.type
_entity_poly.pdbx_seq_one_letter_code
_entity_poly.pdbx_strand_id
1 'polypeptide(L)'
;DRLLKKGYKPQNIILEKVYPTGHGTSGRLDILVTNKDNKAFMMIECKTWGKEFDKAYDKLKKDGGQLFTYFQQDKDAQILVLYTSELINKKLEYKNEIIKIEEEYRNTSNVKDFFDRWNKVTKNNGVFNDWNTPYNYESKALTPKDLIDIKQEDSSFIFNRFMEILRHNVVSDKPNAFNKIFTLFLCKIMDEKNTKPNEQLEFQWLEGIDDHISFQKRLTDLYQKGMKEFLDKEVTDLSDKEFEERFGTRLNQINDTTIKQEILNEFTKIRLQKNNEFAIKDVFDEETFNENAIVVKEIVELLQGYKIRYTKKQQFLSDFFELLLTTGLKQEVGQFFTPVPIAKFIIRSMPFDKIIKEKLTKGERDELLPNVIDYAVGSGHFITEAMDEIQKELNKISPDDFIITISELCKSFN
;
A
#
# COMPACT_ATOMS: atom_id res chain seq x y z
N ASP A 1 -15.15 5.95 -1.40
CA ASP A 1 -15.55 4.52 -1.44
C ASP A 1 -16.15 4.10 -2.77
N ARG A 2 -17.15 4.83 -3.33
CA ARG A 2 -17.81 4.42 -4.59
C ARG A 2 -16.89 4.46 -5.80
N LEU A 3 -16.00 5.44 -5.89
CA LEU A 3 -14.98 5.51 -6.94
C LEU A 3 -14.03 4.31 -6.84
N LEU A 4 -13.60 3.96 -5.64
CA LEU A 4 -12.76 2.79 -5.40
C LEU A 4 -13.47 1.49 -5.78
N LYS A 5 -14.74 1.34 -5.38
CA LYS A 5 -15.58 0.18 -5.79
C LYS A 5 -15.82 0.10 -7.30
N LYS A 6 -15.78 1.25 -7.99
CA LYS A 6 -15.86 1.32 -9.45
C LYS A 6 -14.54 0.93 -10.12
N GLY A 7 -13.43 0.85 -9.36
CA GLY A 7 -12.11 0.47 -9.84
C GLY A 7 -11.14 1.63 -10.08
N TYR A 8 -11.46 2.86 -9.63
CA TYR A 8 -10.48 3.94 -9.64
C TYR A 8 -9.44 3.73 -8.55
N LYS A 9 -8.16 3.89 -8.86
CA LYS A 9 -7.08 3.66 -7.91
C LYS A 9 -6.96 4.82 -6.92
N PRO A 10 -6.62 4.54 -5.62
CA PRO A 10 -6.50 5.59 -4.59
C PRO A 10 -5.54 6.71 -4.99
N GLN A 11 -4.39 6.38 -5.60
CA GLN A 11 -3.40 7.35 -6.03
C GLN A 11 -3.89 8.32 -7.13
N ASN A 12 -4.96 7.95 -7.83
CA ASN A 12 -5.57 8.77 -8.87
C ASN A 12 -6.77 9.56 -8.36
N ILE A 13 -7.07 9.49 -7.05
CA ILE A 13 -8.16 10.24 -6.42
C ILE A 13 -7.54 11.27 -5.49
N ILE A 14 -7.60 12.52 -5.91
CA ILE A 14 -7.08 13.67 -5.15
C ILE A 14 -8.26 14.38 -4.51
N LEU A 15 -8.26 14.47 -3.20
CA LEU A 15 -9.29 15.18 -2.45
C LEU A 15 -8.88 16.63 -2.27
N GLU A 16 -9.87 17.53 -2.30
CA GLU A 16 -9.71 18.96 -2.02
C GLU A 16 -8.60 19.63 -2.86
N LYS A 17 -8.55 19.34 -4.14
CA LYS A 17 -7.58 19.93 -5.06
C LYS A 17 -7.76 21.44 -5.14
N VAL A 18 -6.71 22.16 -4.78
CA VAL A 18 -6.68 23.63 -4.86
C VAL A 18 -6.32 24.07 -6.26
N TYR A 19 -7.17 24.95 -6.83
CA TYR A 19 -6.91 25.63 -8.10
C TYR A 19 -6.74 27.13 -7.83
N PRO A 20 -5.75 27.82 -8.42
CA PRO A 20 -5.62 29.25 -8.33
C PRO A 20 -6.78 29.93 -9.06
N THR A 21 -7.62 30.69 -8.34
CA THR A 21 -8.64 31.53 -8.96
C THR A 21 -8.12 32.95 -9.06
N GLY A 22 -8.34 33.63 -10.20
CA GLY A 22 -7.99 35.04 -10.36
C GLY A 22 -8.58 35.88 -9.21
N HIS A 23 -7.84 36.85 -8.67
CA HIS A 23 -8.16 37.71 -7.51
C HIS A 23 -7.73 37.22 -6.12
N GLY A 24 -6.72 36.35 -6.03
CA GLY A 24 -6.11 35.98 -4.73
C GLY A 24 -6.94 35.01 -3.88
N THR A 25 -8.04 34.49 -4.41
CA THR A 25 -8.82 33.42 -3.80
C THR A 25 -8.47 32.06 -4.48
N SER A 26 -8.34 31.01 -3.71
CA SER A 26 -8.17 29.66 -4.22
C SER A 26 -9.52 28.95 -4.25
N GLY A 27 -9.90 28.37 -5.38
CA GLY A 27 -11.01 27.42 -5.46
C GLY A 27 -10.53 26.05 -5.03
N ARG A 28 -11.36 25.31 -4.29
CA ARG A 28 -11.08 23.95 -3.85
C ARG A 28 -12.11 23.02 -4.48
N LEU A 29 -11.63 22.14 -5.37
CA LEU A 29 -12.43 21.08 -5.97
C LEU A 29 -12.49 19.92 -4.98
N ASP A 30 -13.67 19.37 -4.70
CA ASP A 30 -13.83 18.32 -3.71
C ASP A 30 -13.10 17.03 -4.10
N ILE A 31 -13.24 16.57 -5.35
CA ILE A 31 -12.56 15.35 -5.81
C ILE A 31 -12.07 15.54 -7.25
N LEU A 32 -10.79 15.34 -7.45
CA LEU A 32 -10.18 15.20 -8.77
C LEU A 32 -9.77 13.73 -8.99
N VAL A 33 -10.24 13.12 -10.06
CA VAL A 33 -9.73 11.83 -10.53
C VAL A 33 -8.79 12.09 -11.69
N THR A 34 -7.56 11.59 -11.58
CA THR A 34 -6.54 11.69 -12.63
C THR A 34 -6.47 10.43 -13.47
N ASN A 35 -5.91 10.54 -14.68
CA ASN A 35 -5.60 9.40 -15.54
C ASN A 35 -4.22 8.80 -15.20
N LYS A 36 -3.82 7.76 -15.95
CA LYS A 36 -2.52 7.10 -15.80
C LYS A 36 -1.32 8.02 -16.02
N ASP A 37 -1.52 9.14 -16.71
CA ASP A 37 -0.50 10.16 -16.98
C ASP A 37 -0.56 11.31 -15.97
N ASN A 38 -1.28 11.13 -14.86
CA ASN A 38 -1.56 12.12 -13.81
C ASN A 38 -2.28 13.39 -14.31
N LYS A 39 -2.93 13.34 -15.47
CA LYS A 39 -3.74 14.44 -15.98
C LYS A 39 -5.16 14.33 -15.47
N ALA A 40 -5.85 15.47 -15.36
CA ALA A 40 -7.25 15.49 -14.95
C ALA A 40 -8.12 14.63 -15.88
N PHE A 41 -8.95 13.78 -15.29
CA PHE A 41 -9.92 12.98 -16.01
C PHE A 41 -11.35 13.34 -15.62
N MET A 42 -11.63 13.31 -14.32
CA MET A 42 -12.94 13.61 -13.80
C MET A 42 -12.84 14.61 -12.65
N MET A 43 -13.62 15.66 -12.72
CA MET A 43 -13.77 16.64 -11.66
C MET A 43 -15.14 16.48 -11.02
N ILE A 44 -15.18 16.31 -9.71
CA ILE A 44 -16.43 16.11 -8.96
C ILE A 44 -16.55 17.19 -7.89
N GLU A 45 -17.63 17.93 -7.95
CA GLU A 45 -18.06 18.87 -6.95
C GLU A 45 -19.22 18.27 -6.15
N CYS A 46 -19.06 18.15 -4.85
CA CYS A 46 -20.05 17.58 -3.94
C CYS A 46 -20.86 18.67 -3.26
N LYS A 47 -22.16 18.48 -3.17
CA LYS A 47 -23.06 19.40 -2.44
C LYS A 47 -23.93 18.63 -1.47
N THR A 48 -24.34 19.30 -0.40
CA THR A 48 -25.29 18.76 0.54
C THR A 48 -26.61 18.46 -0.18
N TRP A 49 -27.25 17.35 0.20
CA TRP A 49 -28.51 16.91 -0.36
C TRP A 49 -29.60 18.00 -0.23
N GLY A 50 -30.42 18.16 -1.27
CA GLY A 50 -31.54 19.10 -1.33
C GLY A 50 -31.15 20.48 -1.83
N LYS A 51 -31.52 21.53 -1.09
CA LYS A 51 -31.43 22.93 -1.55
C LYS A 51 -30.07 23.39 -2.04
N GLU A 52 -28.99 22.89 -1.47
CA GLU A 52 -27.63 23.27 -1.91
C GLU A 52 -27.28 22.67 -3.27
N PHE A 53 -27.62 21.40 -3.47
CA PHE A 53 -27.47 20.77 -4.78
C PHE A 53 -28.30 21.48 -5.84
N ASP A 54 -29.58 21.78 -5.54
CA ASP A 54 -30.48 22.44 -6.49
C ASP A 54 -29.97 23.83 -6.87
N LYS A 55 -29.50 24.63 -5.90
CA LYS A 55 -28.87 25.92 -6.16
C LYS A 55 -27.59 25.81 -6.99
N ALA A 56 -26.75 24.81 -6.70
CA ALA A 56 -25.53 24.58 -7.46
C ALA A 56 -25.85 24.15 -8.89
N TYR A 57 -26.90 23.35 -9.09
CA TYR A 57 -27.38 22.95 -10.41
C TYR A 57 -27.94 24.13 -11.22
N ASP A 58 -28.74 24.99 -10.59
CA ASP A 58 -29.25 26.21 -11.25
C ASP A 58 -28.09 27.16 -11.64
N LYS A 59 -27.08 27.30 -10.77
CA LYS A 59 -25.90 28.10 -11.06
C LYS A 59 -25.07 27.47 -12.19
N LEU A 60 -24.93 26.14 -12.18
CA LEU A 60 -24.26 25.42 -13.25
C LEU A 60 -24.90 25.69 -14.61
N LYS A 61 -26.25 25.73 -14.69
CA LYS A 61 -27.00 26.07 -15.89
C LYS A 61 -26.81 27.50 -16.35
N LYS A 62 -26.63 28.41 -15.42
CA LYS A 62 -26.58 29.84 -15.71
C LYS A 62 -25.18 30.29 -16.19
N ASP A 63 -24.15 29.89 -15.46
CA ASP A 63 -22.79 30.39 -15.63
C ASP A 63 -21.70 29.32 -15.53
N GLY A 64 -22.07 28.05 -15.57
CA GLY A 64 -21.16 26.90 -15.45
C GLY A 64 -20.69 26.62 -14.01
N GLY A 65 -20.99 27.52 -13.06
CA GLY A 65 -20.67 27.36 -11.67
C GLY A 65 -19.20 27.10 -11.37
N GLN A 66 -18.94 26.45 -10.26
CA GLN A 66 -17.57 26.12 -9.83
C GLN A 66 -16.89 25.13 -10.77
N LEU A 67 -17.62 24.11 -11.24
CA LEU A 67 -17.07 23.09 -12.15
C LEU A 67 -16.50 23.68 -13.43
N PHE A 68 -17.19 24.66 -14.02
CA PHE A 68 -16.68 25.33 -15.21
C PHE A 68 -15.42 26.13 -14.92
N THR A 69 -15.36 26.78 -13.75
CA THR A 69 -14.16 27.53 -13.31
C THR A 69 -12.95 26.59 -13.16
N TYR A 70 -13.14 25.41 -12.58
CA TYR A 70 -12.06 24.42 -12.45
C TYR A 70 -11.67 23.85 -13.82
N PHE A 71 -12.63 23.56 -14.68
CA PHE A 71 -12.37 23.08 -16.03
C PHE A 71 -11.56 24.10 -16.86
N GLN A 72 -11.79 25.40 -16.67
CA GLN A 72 -10.98 26.43 -17.34
C GLN A 72 -9.51 26.42 -16.89
N GLN A 73 -9.24 25.96 -15.67
CA GLN A 73 -7.88 25.84 -15.12
C GLN A 73 -7.18 24.55 -15.56
N ASP A 74 -7.95 23.50 -15.81
CA ASP A 74 -7.43 22.18 -16.17
C ASP A 74 -8.32 21.54 -17.25
N LYS A 75 -8.06 21.91 -18.50
CA LYS A 75 -8.83 21.49 -19.66
C LYS A 75 -8.62 20.03 -20.08
N ASP A 76 -7.73 19.30 -19.42
CA ASP A 76 -7.54 17.88 -19.70
C ASP A 76 -8.72 17.02 -19.20
N ALA A 77 -9.53 17.56 -18.27
CA ALA A 77 -10.70 16.86 -17.76
C ALA A 77 -11.65 16.41 -18.88
N GLN A 78 -12.14 15.18 -18.76
CA GLN A 78 -13.06 14.57 -19.73
C GLN A 78 -14.49 14.49 -19.18
N ILE A 79 -14.65 14.51 -17.87
CA ILE A 79 -15.93 14.38 -17.19
C ILE A 79 -16.00 15.39 -16.06
N LEU A 80 -17.10 16.15 -16.01
CA LEU A 80 -17.43 17.03 -14.89
C LEU A 80 -18.69 16.48 -14.19
N VAL A 81 -18.69 16.46 -12.88
CA VAL A 81 -19.78 15.87 -12.09
C VAL A 81 -20.18 16.82 -10.96
N LEU A 82 -21.44 17.18 -10.91
CA LEU A 82 -22.06 17.72 -9.69
C LEU A 82 -22.75 16.56 -8.95
N TYR A 83 -22.35 16.30 -7.71
CA TYR A 83 -22.78 15.12 -6.97
C TYR A 83 -23.39 15.47 -5.62
N THR A 84 -24.36 14.70 -5.20
CA THR A 84 -24.88 14.70 -3.82
C THR A 84 -25.35 13.31 -3.43
N SER A 85 -25.30 13.03 -2.12
CA SER A 85 -25.83 11.79 -1.56
C SER A 85 -26.35 12.01 -0.13
N GLU A 86 -27.31 11.18 0.26
CA GLU A 86 -27.86 11.14 1.60
C GLU A 86 -28.21 9.70 2.00
N LEU A 87 -28.13 9.40 3.28
CA LEU A 87 -28.54 8.11 3.83
C LEU A 87 -30.01 8.19 4.28
N ILE A 88 -30.91 7.69 3.47
CA ILE A 88 -32.35 7.66 3.73
C ILE A 88 -32.76 6.23 4.09
N ASN A 89 -33.33 6.01 5.26
CA ASN A 89 -33.78 4.68 5.71
C ASN A 89 -32.71 3.59 5.60
N LYS A 90 -31.47 3.92 5.98
CA LYS A 90 -30.28 3.03 5.87
C LYS A 90 -29.89 2.66 4.42
N LYS A 91 -30.50 3.29 3.42
CA LYS A 91 -30.14 3.14 2.01
C LYS A 91 -29.50 4.42 1.50
N LEU A 92 -28.40 4.29 0.78
CA LEU A 92 -27.73 5.43 0.17
C LEU A 92 -28.51 5.87 -1.06
N GLU A 93 -29.10 7.06 -1.00
CA GLU A 93 -29.69 7.77 -2.12
C GLU A 93 -28.67 8.78 -2.66
N TYR A 94 -28.63 8.99 -3.97
CA TYR A 94 -27.73 9.96 -4.59
C TYR A 94 -28.28 10.51 -5.88
N LYS A 95 -27.83 11.73 -6.20
CA LYS A 95 -28.13 12.43 -7.45
C LYS A 95 -26.80 12.92 -8.04
N ASN A 96 -26.74 12.98 -9.36
CA ASN A 96 -25.61 13.58 -10.04
C ASN A 96 -26.03 14.18 -11.39
N GLU A 97 -25.36 15.28 -11.77
CA GLU A 97 -25.36 15.80 -13.13
C GLU A 97 -23.97 15.60 -13.71
N ILE A 98 -23.91 15.02 -14.90
CA ILE A 98 -22.69 14.62 -15.54
C ILE A 98 -22.56 15.31 -16.88
N ILE A 99 -21.40 15.92 -17.07
CA ILE A 99 -21.00 16.53 -18.32
C ILE A 99 -19.85 15.74 -18.87
N LYS A 100 -20.05 15.08 -19.98
CA LYS A 100 -18.96 14.47 -20.74
C LYS A 100 -18.41 15.51 -21.70
N ILE A 101 -17.12 15.84 -21.56
CA ILE A 101 -16.43 16.81 -22.40
C ILE A 101 -16.03 16.15 -23.71
N GLU A 102 -16.54 16.70 -24.80
CA GLU A 102 -16.11 16.35 -26.15
C GLU A 102 -15.01 17.32 -26.60
N GLU A 103 -14.22 16.94 -27.60
CA GLU A 103 -13.07 17.73 -28.03
C GLU A 103 -13.49 19.15 -28.48
N GLU A 104 -14.65 19.27 -29.06
CA GLU A 104 -15.24 20.55 -29.51
C GLU A 104 -15.50 21.52 -28.33
N TYR A 105 -15.74 21.00 -27.12
CA TYR A 105 -16.05 21.82 -25.93
C TYR A 105 -14.82 22.50 -25.34
N ARG A 106 -13.64 21.95 -25.55
CA ARG A 106 -12.40 22.47 -25.00
C ARG A 106 -12.08 23.88 -25.47
N ASN A 107 -12.55 24.23 -26.66
CA ASN A 107 -12.32 25.52 -27.29
C ASN A 107 -13.49 26.50 -27.12
N THR A 108 -14.57 26.09 -26.44
CA THR A 108 -15.73 26.94 -26.23
C THR A 108 -15.40 28.02 -25.19
N SER A 109 -15.48 29.29 -25.61
CA SER A 109 -15.20 30.43 -24.73
C SER A 109 -16.47 30.91 -23.99
N ASN A 110 -17.64 30.49 -24.43
CA ASN A 110 -18.93 30.91 -23.90
C ASN A 110 -19.52 29.79 -23.04
N VAL A 111 -19.76 30.10 -21.77
CA VAL A 111 -20.32 29.18 -20.76
C VAL A 111 -21.69 28.64 -21.19
N LYS A 112 -22.52 29.46 -21.80
CA LYS A 112 -23.85 29.05 -22.27
C LYS A 112 -23.76 28.02 -23.39
N ASP A 113 -22.92 28.27 -24.38
CA ASP A 113 -22.71 27.34 -25.49
C ASP A 113 -22.12 26.03 -25.01
N PHE A 114 -21.21 26.07 -24.02
CA PHE A 114 -20.67 24.92 -23.34
C PHE A 114 -21.78 24.10 -22.66
N PHE A 115 -22.66 24.78 -21.91
CA PHE A 115 -23.75 24.15 -21.20
C PHE A 115 -24.80 23.56 -22.16
N ASP A 116 -25.16 24.28 -23.20
CA ASP A 116 -26.17 23.85 -24.18
C ASP A 116 -25.73 22.60 -24.98
N ARG A 117 -24.43 22.40 -25.12
CA ARG A 117 -23.82 21.23 -25.76
C ARG A 117 -23.62 20.01 -24.86
N TRP A 118 -24.00 20.10 -23.59
CA TRP A 118 -23.81 18.99 -22.67
C TRP A 118 -24.36 17.68 -23.21
N ASN A 119 -23.50 16.68 -23.25
CA ASN A 119 -23.92 15.31 -23.36
C ASN A 119 -24.39 14.82 -22.00
N LYS A 120 -25.67 15.03 -21.69
CA LYS A 120 -26.27 14.59 -20.43
C LYS A 120 -26.39 13.08 -20.41
N VAL A 121 -25.72 12.46 -19.49
CA VAL A 121 -25.86 11.05 -19.19
C VAL A 121 -26.91 10.89 -18.08
N THR A 122 -27.31 9.67 -17.81
CA THR A 122 -28.32 9.32 -16.82
C THR A 122 -28.11 10.07 -15.50
N LYS A 123 -29.13 10.75 -15.02
CA LYS A 123 -29.20 11.22 -13.64
C LYS A 123 -29.14 10.02 -12.71
N ASN A 124 -28.86 10.20 -11.47
CA ASN A 124 -28.75 9.16 -10.48
C ASN A 124 -27.89 7.97 -10.95
N ASN A 125 -26.79 7.69 -10.27
CA ASN A 125 -25.88 6.61 -10.59
C ASN A 125 -25.11 6.73 -11.93
N GLY A 126 -25.40 7.70 -12.78
CA GLY A 126 -24.81 7.77 -14.12
C GLY A 126 -23.29 7.73 -14.13
N VAL A 127 -22.62 8.39 -13.18
CA VAL A 127 -21.15 8.35 -13.03
C VAL A 127 -20.62 6.96 -12.66
N PHE A 128 -21.48 6.07 -12.19
CA PHE A 128 -21.15 4.70 -11.80
C PHE A 128 -21.72 3.64 -12.74
N ASN A 129 -22.31 4.05 -13.86
CA ASN A 129 -22.81 3.14 -14.89
C ASN A 129 -21.65 2.57 -15.73
N ASP A 130 -21.94 1.51 -16.50
CA ASP A 130 -20.92 0.79 -17.27
C ASP A 130 -20.21 1.63 -18.35
N TRP A 131 -20.89 2.65 -18.90
CA TRP A 131 -20.28 3.56 -19.87
C TRP A 131 -19.09 4.33 -19.30
N ASN A 132 -19.08 4.58 -18.00
CA ASN A 132 -17.98 5.19 -17.29
C ASN A 132 -17.10 4.10 -16.71
N THR A 133 -16.48 3.32 -17.57
CA THR A 133 -15.44 2.42 -17.14
C THR A 133 -14.28 3.25 -16.58
N PRO A 134 -13.79 2.94 -15.37
CA PRO A 134 -12.50 3.44 -14.94
C PRO A 134 -11.54 3.10 -16.07
N TYR A 135 -10.54 3.95 -16.31
CA TYR A 135 -9.52 3.62 -17.29
C TYR A 135 -9.23 2.15 -17.20
N ASN A 136 -9.18 1.45 -18.36
CA ASN A 136 -8.48 0.20 -18.41
C ASN A 136 -7.06 0.48 -17.89
N TYR A 137 -6.93 0.50 -16.58
CA TYR A 137 -5.77 -0.02 -16.00
C TYR A 137 -5.77 -1.46 -16.49
N GLU A 138 -5.09 -1.73 -17.59
CA GLU A 138 -4.36 -2.97 -17.65
C GLU A 138 -3.70 -2.96 -16.27
N SER A 139 -4.13 -3.85 -15.40
CA SER A 139 -3.51 -4.02 -14.10
C SER A 139 -2.15 -4.60 -14.43
N LYS A 140 -1.27 -3.69 -14.87
CA LYS A 140 0.11 -4.03 -15.14
C LYS A 140 0.63 -4.41 -13.79
N ALA A 141 0.76 -5.70 -13.62
CA ALA A 141 1.30 -6.24 -12.40
C ALA A 141 2.57 -5.47 -12.06
N LEU A 142 2.69 -5.01 -10.82
CA LEU A 142 3.85 -4.27 -10.35
C LEU A 142 5.08 -5.16 -10.45
N THR A 143 6.16 -4.59 -10.91
CA THR A 143 7.49 -5.18 -10.90
C THR A 143 8.37 -4.43 -9.90
N PRO A 144 9.55 -4.97 -9.49
CA PRO A 144 10.47 -4.23 -8.63
C PRO A 144 10.87 -2.84 -9.14
N LYS A 145 10.80 -2.61 -10.45
CA LYS A 145 11.09 -1.30 -11.06
C LYS A 145 9.99 -0.27 -10.87
N ASP A 146 8.77 -0.72 -10.64
CA ASP A 146 7.61 0.16 -10.44
C ASP A 146 7.50 0.63 -8.98
N LEU A 147 8.31 0.05 -8.07
CA LEU A 147 8.30 0.43 -6.66
C LEU A 147 8.96 1.79 -6.43
N ILE A 148 8.31 2.62 -5.62
CA ILE A 148 8.78 3.94 -5.22
C ILE A 148 9.41 3.91 -3.83
N ASP A 149 10.47 4.70 -3.66
CA ASP A 149 11.12 4.86 -2.36
C ASP A 149 10.18 5.62 -1.40
N ILE A 150 10.09 5.15 -0.15
CA ILE A 150 9.34 5.84 0.91
C ILE A 150 10.10 7.10 1.30
N LYS A 151 9.44 8.25 1.30
CA LYS A 151 9.97 9.52 1.79
C LYS A 151 9.52 9.78 3.23
N GLN A 152 10.15 10.73 3.90
CA GLN A 152 9.82 11.06 5.29
C GLN A 152 8.35 11.45 5.49
N GLU A 153 7.78 12.16 4.56
CA GLU A 153 6.36 12.56 4.53
C GLU A 153 5.40 11.38 4.35
N ASP A 154 5.83 10.33 3.64
CA ASP A 154 5.02 9.13 3.38
C ASP A 154 4.80 8.30 4.64
N SER A 155 5.74 8.29 5.59
CA SER A 155 5.63 7.48 6.82
C SER A 155 4.38 7.81 7.62
N SER A 156 4.13 9.10 7.86
CA SER A 156 2.92 9.55 8.55
C SER A 156 1.66 9.31 7.74
N PHE A 157 1.72 9.46 6.42
CA PHE A 157 0.60 9.18 5.54
C PHE A 157 0.24 7.68 5.57
N ILE A 158 1.21 6.79 5.39
CA ILE A 158 1.01 5.33 5.41
C ILE A 158 0.45 4.90 6.78
N PHE A 159 1.01 5.43 7.88
CA PHE A 159 0.51 5.16 9.22
C PHE A 159 -0.94 5.60 9.42
N ASN A 160 -1.28 6.83 9.04
CA ASN A 160 -2.64 7.35 9.18
C ASN A 160 -3.64 6.55 8.34
N ARG A 161 -3.28 6.18 7.10
CA ARG A 161 -4.12 5.33 6.24
C ARG A 161 -4.29 3.93 6.82
N PHE A 162 -3.24 3.34 7.36
CA PHE A 162 -3.35 2.07 8.06
C PHE A 162 -4.33 2.16 9.25
N MET A 163 -4.21 3.19 10.09
CA MET A 163 -5.13 3.41 11.20
C MET A 163 -6.57 3.65 10.73
N GLU A 164 -6.75 4.30 9.60
CA GLU A 164 -8.07 4.52 8.98
C GLU A 164 -8.67 3.20 8.48
N ILE A 165 -7.88 2.34 7.82
CA ILE A 165 -8.29 0.99 7.40
C ILE A 165 -8.79 0.19 8.61
N LEU A 166 -8.02 0.16 9.71
CA LEU A 166 -8.43 -0.55 10.92
C LEU A 166 -9.75 0.00 11.50
N ARG A 167 -9.93 1.31 11.50
CA ARG A 167 -11.13 1.96 12.02
C ARG A 167 -12.35 1.70 11.13
N HIS A 168 -12.23 1.82 9.81
CA HIS A 168 -13.33 1.59 8.87
C HIS A 168 -13.81 0.14 8.90
N ASN A 169 -12.90 -0.79 9.08
CA ASN A 169 -13.22 -2.22 9.16
C ASN A 169 -13.56 -2.69 10.57
N VAL A 170 -13.73 -1.76 11.53
CA VAL A 170 -14.12 -2.05 12.91
C VAL A 170 -13.19 -3.09 13.58
N VAL A 171 -11.88 -2.95 13.36
CA VAL A 171 -10.89 -3.81 14.00
C VAL A 171 -10.76 -3.40 15.48
N SER A 172 -11.18 -4.27 16.37
CA SER A 172 -11.16 -4.05 17.84
C SER A 172 -9.78 -4.32 18.43
N ASP A 173 -9.14 -5.40 18.03
CA ASP A 173 -7.82 -5.81 18.51
C ASP A 173 -6.70 -5.14 17.70
N LYS A 174 -6.40 -3.90 18.06
CA LYS A 174 -5.31 -3.15 17.43
C LYS A 174 -3.93 -3.77 17.66
N PRO A 175 -3.55 -4.22 18.87
CA PRO A 175 -2.28 -4.91 19.08
C PRO A 175 -2.08 -6.09 18.15
N ASN A 176 -3.08 -6.95 17.96
CA ASN A 176 -3.00 -8.03 16.99
C ASN A 176 -2.81 -7.51 15.56
N ALA A 177 -3.58 -6.49 15.15
CA ALA A 177 -3.44 -5.88 13.84
C ALA A 177 -2.02 -5.35 13.59
N PHE A 178 -1.40 -4.72 14.59
CA PHE A 178 0.00 -4.27 14.50
C PHE A 178 0.97 -5.45 14.35
N ASN A 179 0.76 -6.54 15.09
CA ASN A 179 1.59 -7.74 14.93
C ASN A 179 1.44 -8.36 13.54
N LYS A 180 0.23 -8.40 13.00
CA LYS A 180 -0.05 -8.98 11.68
C LYS A 180 0.51 -8.14 10.52
N ILE A 181 0.68 -6.83 10.70
CA ILE A 181 1.34 -6.02 9.68
C ILE A 181 2.82 -6.43 9.49
N PHE A 182 3.52 -6.86 10.55
CA PHE A 182 4.89 -7.37 10.43
C PHE A 182 4.94 -8.66 9.61
N THR A 183 3.93 -9.52 9.73
CA THR A 183 3.79 -10.70 8.85
C THR A 183 3.70 -10.28 7.38
N LEU A 184 2.92 -9.25 7.07
CA LEU A 184 2.81 -8.70 5.71
C LEU A 184 4.13 -8.05 5.25
N PHE A 185 4.85 -7.37 6.12
CA PHE A 185 6.19 -6.84 5.78
C PHE A 185 7.18 -7.95 5.46
N LEU A 186 7.16 -9.06 6.20
CA LEU A 186 8.00 -10.21 5.91
C LEU A 186 7.72 -10.75 4.49
N CYS A 187 6.43 -10.88 4.13
CA CYS A 187 6.03 -11.27 2.78
C CYS A 187 6.59 -10.33 1.72
N LYS A 188 6.45 -9.02 1.95
CA LYS A 188 6.91 -8.00 1.02
C LYS A 188 8.43 -7.98 0.86
N ILE A 189 9.18 -8.08 1.96
CA ILE A 189 10.65 -8.14 1.92
C ILE A 189 11.11 -9.40 1.16
N MET A 190 10.45 -10.52 1.41
CA MET A 190 10.74 -11.79 0.72
C MET A 190 10.50 -11.68 -0.78
N ASP A 191 9.40 -11.08 -1.17
CA ASP A 191 9.06 -10.86 -2.57
C ASP A 191 10.06 -9.92 -3.26
N GLU A 192 10.33 -8.74 -2.67
CA GLU A 192 11.33 -7.79 -3.19
C GLU A 192 12.75 -8.38 -3.29
N LYS A 193 13.10 -9.37 -2.45
CA LYS A 193 14.40 -10.02 -2.46
C LYS A 193 14.55 -10.97 -3.63
N ASN A 194 13.51 -11.74 -3.93
CA ASN A 194 13.60 -12.89 -4.84
C ASN A 194 13.06 -12.61 -6.24
N THR A 195 12.29 -11.52 -6.41
CA THR A 195 11.73 -11.16 -7.71
C THR A 195 12.74 -10.35 -8.53
N LYS A 196 12.98 -10.77 -9.76
CA LYS A 196 13.87 -10.05 -10.67
C LYS A 196 13.25 -8.74 -11.16
N PRO A 197 14.06 -7.76 -11.59
CA PRO A 197 13.59 -6.41 -11.91
C PRO A 197 12.41 -6.29 -12.88
N ASN A 198 12.23 -7.26 -13.78
CA ASN A 198 11.16 -7.26 -14.79
C ASN A 198 10.09 -8.33 -14.55
N GLU A 199 10.22 -9.12 -13.48
CA GLU A 199 9.26 -10.13 -13.11
C GLU A 199 8.16 -9.51 -12.24
N GLN A 200 6.97 -10.09 -12.28
CA GLN A 200 5.83 -9.65 -11.50
C GLN A 200 6.07 -9.93 -10.01
N LEU A 201 5.78 -8.93 -9.17
CA LEU A 201 5.74 -9.09 -7.73
C LEU A 201 4.51 -9.92 -7.32
N GLU A 202 4.68 -10.73 -6.29
CA GLU A 202 3.61 -11.54 -5.69
C GLU A 202 2.83 -10.75 -4.63
N PHE A 203 3.50 -9.80 -3.92
CA PHE A 203 2.90 -8.97 -2.89
C PHE A 203 2.14 -7.79 -3.51
N GLN A 204 1.03 -8.09 -4.15
CA GLN A 204 0.11 -7.11 -4.74
C GLN A 204 -1.27 -7.71 -4.93
N TRP A 205 -2.29 -6.86 -4.99
CA TRP A 205 -3.61 -7.24 -5.45
C TRP A 205 -3.70 -7.05 -6.97
N LEU A 206 -4.09 -8.10 -7.68
CA LEU A 206 -4.27 -8.08 -9.12
C LEU A 206 -5.76 -7.91 -9.45
N GLU A 207 -6.16 -6.67 -9.74
CA GLU A 207 -7.56 -6.36 -10.04
C GLU A 207 -8.06 -7.15 -11.27
N GLY A 208 -9.23 -7.78 -11.12
CA GLY A 208 -9.83 -8.62 -12.17
C GLY A 208 -9.23 -10.02 -12.33
N ILE A 209 -8.19 -10.35 -11.56
CA ILE A 209 -7.51 -11.66 -11.58
C ILE A 209 -7.67 -12.36 -10.23
N ASP A 210 -7.39 -11.63 -9.14
CA ASP A 210 -7.42 -12.19 -7.80
C ASP A 210 -8.84 -12.30 -7.23
N ASP A 211 -9.10 -13.42 -6.59
CA ASP A 211 -10.08 -13.54 -5.52
C ASP A 211 -9.36 -13.57 -4.16
N HIS A 212 -10.12 -13.52 -3.07
CA HIS A 212 -9.56 -13.50 -1.73
C HIS A 212 -8.77 -14.78 -1.36
N ILE A 213 -9.09 -15.90 -1.97
CA ILE A 213 -8.45 -17.19 -1.71
C ILE A 213 -7.10 -17.26 -2.41
N SER A 214 -7.06 -17.01 -3.71
CA SER A 214 -5.83 -17.00 -4.51
C SER A 214 -4.83 -15.96 -4.01
N PHE A 215 -5.33 -14.79 -3.62
CA PHE A 215 -4.54 -13.71 -3.04
C PHE A 215 -3.90 -14.11 -1.70
N GLN A 216 -4.69 -14.61 -0.74
CA GLN A 216 -4.15 -15.00 0.56
C GLN A 216 -3.24 -16.22 0.47
N LYS A 217 -3.51 -17.15 -0.45
CA LYS A 217 -2.61 -18.27 -0.74
C LYS A 217 -1.22 -17.76 -1.16
N ARG A 218 -1.17 -16.81 -2.08
CA ARG A 218 0.08 -16.21 -2.56
C ARG A 218 0.85 -15.51 -1.42
N LEU A 219 0.14 -14.79 -0.53
CA LEU A 219 0.75 -14.21 0.68
C LEU A 219 1.27 -15.29 1.63
N THR A 220 0.55 -16.40 1.81
CA THR A 220 0.97 -17.52 2.65
C THR A 220 2.25 -18.17 2.12
N ASP A 221 2.36 -18.34 0.82
CA ASP A 221 3.57 -18.89 0.18
C ASP A 221 4.79 -17.97 0.39
N LEU A 222 4.60 -16.66 0.30
CA LEU A 222 5.63 -15.67 0.62
C LEU A 222 6.03 -15.70 2.10
N TYR A 223 5.06 -15.82 3.00
CA TYR A 223 5.29 -15.91 4.43
C TYR A 223 6.11 -17.15 4.80
N GLN A 224 5.73 -18.33 4.30
CA GLN A 224 6.46 -19.58 4.55
C GLN A 224 7.91 -19.49 4.08
N LYS A 225 8.12 -18.96 2.86
CA LYS A 225 9.47 -18.73 2.33
C LYS A 225 10.27 -17.77 3.22
N GLY A 226 9.65 -16.67 3.65
CA GLY A 226 10.27 -15.68 4.52
C GLY A 226 10.62 -16.24 5.91
N MET A 227 9.73 -17.01 6.51
CA MET A 227 9.97 -17.66 7.80
C MET A 227 11.14 -18.64 7.72
N LYS A 228 11.22 -19.43 6.66
CA LYS A 228 12.34 -20.37 6.47
C LYS A 228 13.66 -19.63 6.21
N GLU A 229 13.65 -18.63 5.35
CA GLU A 229 14.88 -17.97 4.90
C GLU A 229 15.48 -17.01 5.93
N PHE A 230 14.62 -16.24 6.64
CA PHE A 230 15.10 -15.22 7.57
C PHE A 230 15.14 -15.69 9.03
N LEU A 231 14.32 -16.66 9.41
CA LEU A 231 14.16 -17.06 10.80
C LEU A 231 14.50 -18.55 11.03
N ASP A 232 14.87 -19.29 9.97
CA ASP A 232 15.10 -20.74 9.99
C ASP A 232 13.97 -21.53 10.68
N LYS A 233 12.73 -21.06 10.45
CA LYS A 233 11.52 -21.67 10.98
C LYS A 233 10.68 -22.27 9.88
N GLU A 234 10.31 -23.53 10.04
CA GLU A 234 9.33 -24.17 9.18
C GLU A 234 7.92 -23.91 9.71
N VAL A 235 7.09 -23.32 8.86
CA VAL A 235 5.66 -23.17 9.14
C VAL A 235 4.99 -24.48 8.76
N THR A 236 4.51 -25.19 9.78
CA THR A 236 3.79 -26.45 9.56
C THR A 236 2.40 -26.17 9.01
N ASP A 237 2.27 -26.19 7.72
CA ASP A 237 1.01 -26.14 7.00
C ASP A 237 0.99 -27.23 5.92
N LEU A 238 -0.15 -27.84 5.69
CA LEU A 238 -0.30 -28.85 4.65
C LEU A 238 -0.31 -28.16 3.28
N SER A 239 0.80 -28.22 2.56
CA SER A 239 0.89 -27.67 1.21
C SER A 239 -0.03 -28.40 0.23
N ASP A 240 -0.36 -27.76 -0.90
CA ASP A 240 -1.13 -28.39 -1.97
C ASP A 240 -0.46 -29.68 -2.45
N LYS A 241 0.88 -29.71 -2.50
CA LYS A 241 1.67 -30.86 -2.87
C LYS A 241 1.51 -32.01 -1.87
N GLU A 242 1.61 -31.73 -0.57
CA GLU A 242 1.39 -32.74 0.47
C GLU A 242 -0.06 -33.23 0.49
N PHE A 243 -1.01 -32.35 0.20
CA PHE A 243 -2.40 -32.76 0.02
C PHE A 243 -2.56 -33.68 -1.18
N GLU A 244 -1.98 -33.34 -2.32
CA GLU A 244 -1.98 -34.22 -3.51
C GLU A 244 -1.27 -35.54 -3.25
N GLU A 245 -0.15 -35.56 -2.54
CA GLU A 245 0.55 -36.76 -2.15
C GLU A 245 -0.30 -37.68 -1.25
N ARG A 246 -1.01 -37.10 -0.28
CA ARG A 246 -1.85 -37.86 0.67
C ARG A 246 -3.19 -38.30 0.08
N PHE A 247 -3.79 -37.48 -0.74
CA PHE A 247 -5.14 -37.68 -1.27
C PHE A 247 -5.18 -37.91 -2.79
N GLY A 248 -4.07 -37.76 -3.49
CA GLY A 248 -3.97 -37.78 -4.94
C GLY A 248 -4.48 -39.10 -5.56
N THR A 249 -4.28 -40.22 -4.90
CA THR A 249 -4.81 -41.50 -5.37
C THR A 249 -6.34 -41.49 -5.45
N ARG A 250 -7.01 -40.84 -4.51
CA ARG A 250 -8.48 -40.64 -4.52
C ARG A 250 -8.92 -39.57 -5.50
N LEU A 251 -8.18 -38.46 -5.56
CA LEU A 251 -8.44 -37.39 -6.50
C LEU A 251 -8.24 -37.83 -7.97
N ASN A 252 -7.28 -38.70 -8.23
CA ASN A 252 -7.04 -39.25 -9.57
C ASN A 252 -8.11 -40.24 -10.05
N GLN A 253 -8.97 -40.72 -9.15
CA GLN A 253 -10.15 -41.50 -9.50
C GLN A 253 -11.32 -40.63 -10.00
N ILE A 254 -11.21 -39.31 -9.81
CA ILE A 254 -12.21 -38.33 -10.29
C ILE A 254 -11.80 -37.97 -11.71
N ASN A 255 -12.59 -38.38 -12.68
CA ASN A 255 -12.35 -38.10 -14.11
C ASN A 255 -12.71 -36.69 -14.51
N ASP A 256 -13.51 -35.99 -13.70
CA ASP A 256 -13.94 -34.62 -13.95
C ASP A 256 -12.91 -33.62 -13.36
N THR A 257 -12.22 -32.90 -14.23
CA THR A 257 -11.23 -31.90 -13.87
C THR A 257 -11.83 -30.71 -13.11
N THR A 258 -13.11 -30.41 -13.36
CA THR A 258 -13.84 -29.31 -12.70
C THR A 258 -14.08 -29.66 -11.22
N ILE A 259 -14.59 -30.87 -10.97
CA ILE A 259 -14.82 -31.36 -9.60
C ILE A 259 -13.51 -31.46 -8.82
N LYS A 260 -12.44 -31.93 -9.46
CA LYS A 260 -11.11 -31.98 -8.84
C LYS A 260 -10.64 -30.59 -8.41
N GLN A 261 -10.82 -29.59 -9.26
CA GLN A 261 -10.43 -28.20 -8.97
C GLN A 261 -11.28 -27.60 -7.85
N GLU A 262 -12.57 -27.87 -7.82
CA GLU A 262 -13.47 -27.45 -6.74
C GLU A 262 -13.04 -28.01 -5.39
N ILE A 263 -12.68 -29.31 -5.33
CA ILE A 263 -12.18 -29.94 -4.10
C ILE A 263 -10.88 -29.28 -3.62
N LEU A 264 -9.94 -28.98 -4.52
CA LEU A 264 -8.70 -28.31 -4.19
C LEU A 264 -8.95 -26.88 -3.68
N ASN A 265 -9.88 -26.17 -4.30
CA ASN A 265 -10.26 -24.83 -3.89
C ASN A 265 -10.90 -24.82 -2.49
N GLU A 266 -11.85 -25.73 -2.22
CA GLU A 266 -12.46 -25.86 -0.90
C GLU A 266 -11.46 -26.26 0.18
N PHE A 267 -10.53 -27.16 -0.15
CA PHE A 267 -9.45 -27.51 0.78
C PHE A 267 -8.57 -26.30 1.10
N THR A 268 -8.17 -25.53 0.09
CA THR A 268 -7.37 -24.32 0.25
C THR A 268 -8.11 -23.30 1.12
N LYS A 269 -9.42 -23.12 0.88
CA LYS A 269 -10.27 -22.23 1.66
C LYS A 269 -10.33 -22.64 3.14
N ILE A 270 -10.58 -23.92 3.43
CA ILE A 270 -10.61 -24.45 4.79
C ILE A 270 -9.25 -24.26 5.48
N ARG A 271 -8.16 -24.50 4.76
CA ARG A 271 -6.79 -24.32 5.26
C ARG A 271 -6.53 -22.86 5.65
N LEU A 272 -6.86 -21.93 4.77
CA LEU A 272 -6.69 -20.48 5.01
C LEU A 272 -7.55 -19.98 6.17
N GLN A 273 -8.77 -20.53 6.34
CA GLN A 273 -9.63 -20.19 7.48
C GLN A 273 -9.05 -20.69 8.81
N LYS A 274 -8.47 -21.88 8.84
CA LYS A 274 -7.95 -22.47 10.08
C LYS A 274 -6.57 -21.97 10.48
N ASN A 275 -5.69 -21.74 9.50
CA ASN A 275 -4.29 -21.35 9.72
C ASN A 275 -4.03 -19.95 9.15
N ASN A 276 -4.91 -19.00 9.48
CA ASN A 276 -4.81 -17.66 8.91
C ASN A 276 -3.77 -16.83 9.64
N GLU A 277 -2.55 -16.83 9.11
CA GLU A 277 -1.44 -16.01 9.59
C GLU A 277 -1.70 -14.50 9.44
N PHE A 278 -2.66 -14.13 8.62
CA PHE A 278 -3.06 -12.75 8.35
C PHE A 278 -4.39 -12.38 9.02
N ALA A 279 -4.82 -13.12 10.06
CA ALA A 279 -6.06 -12.82 10.77
C ALA A 279 -5.91 -11.54 11.61
N ILE A 280 -6.26 -10.42 11.01
CA ILE A 280 -6.35 -9.10 11.65
C ILE A 280 -7.66 -8.98 12.43
N LYS A 281 -8.73 -9.56 11.86
CA LYS A 281 -10.01 -9.80 12.53
C LYS A 281 -10.14 -11.29 12.85
N ASP A 282 -10.91 -11.61 13.86
CA ASP A 282 -11.20 -13.02 14.18
C ASP A 282 -11.88 -13.71 12.99
N VAL A 283 -11.45 -14.94 12.71
CA VAL A 283 -11.93 -15.74 11.59
C VAL A 283 -12.51 -17.05 12.13
N PHE A 284 -13.83 -17.19 12.08
CA PHE A 284 -14.54 -18.36 12.56
C PHE A 284 -15.27 -19.11 11.43
N ASP A 285 -15.73 -18.37 10.42
CA ASP A 285 -16.54 -18.82 9.31
C ASP A 285 -16.20 -18.09 8.01
N GLU A 286 -16.97 -18.32 6.95
CA GLU A 286 -16.76 -17.70 5.65
C GLU A 286 -16.99 -16.19 5.63
N GLU A 287 -17.96 -15.70 6.40
CA GLU A 287 -18.28 -14.28 6.47
C GLU A 287 -17.12 -13.51 7.12
N THR A 288 -16.66 -13.96 8.27
CA THR A 288 -15.53 -13.37 9.00
C THR A 288 -14.22 -13.54 8.25
N PHE A 289 -14.04 -14.62 7.49
CA PHE A 289 -12.91 -14.78 6.56
C PHE A 289 -12.91 -13.69 5.48
N ASN A 290 -14.06 -13.45 4.85
CA ASN A 290 -14.19 -12.43 3.81
C ASN A 290 -13.99 -11.03 4.38
N GLU A 291 -14.51 -10.74 5.55
CA GLU A 291 -14.27 -9.46 6.24
C GLU A 291 -12.79 -9.24 6.53
N ASN A 292 -12.09 -10.26 7.03
CA ASN A 292 -10.66 -10.19 7.25
C ASN A 292 -9.88 -10.01 5.94
N ALA A 293 -10.29 -10.73 4.90
CA ALA A 293 -9.64 -10.66 3.58
C ALA A 293 -9.71 -9.26 2.97
N ILE A 294 -10.79 -8.53 3.18
CA ILE A 294 -10.92 -7.12 2.77
C ILE A 294 -9.89 -6.26 3.48
N VAL A 295 -9.72 -6.43 4.79
CA VAL A 295 -8.72 -5.67 5.57
C VAL A 295 -7.29 -5.95 5.07
N VAL A 296 -6.96 -7.23 4.86
CA VAL A 296 -5.65 -7.64 4.35
C VAL A 296 -5.40 -7.06 2.96
N LYS A 297 -6.40 -7.11 2.07
CA LYS A 297 -6.33 -6.50 0.74
C LYS A 297 -6.04 -5.00 0.84
N GLU A 298 -6.80 -4.25 1.62
CA GLU A 298 -6.62 -2.79 1.76
C GLU A 298 -5.22 -2.43 2.29
N ILE A 299 -4.67 -3.24 3.21
CA ILE A 299 -3.31 -3.03 3.72
C ILE A 299 -2.26 -3.36 2.67
N VAL A 300 -2.43 -4.44 1.91
CA VAL A 300 -1.50 -4.76 0.81
C VAL A 300 -1.55 -3.70 -0.28
N GLU A 301 -2.73 -3.24 -0.68
CA GLU A 301 -2.89 -2.14 -1.65
C GLU A 301 -2.23 -0.84 -1.16
N LEU A 302 -2.26 -0.55 0.14
CA LEU A 302 -1.56 0.59 0.72
C LEU A 302 -0.04 0.47 0.58
N LEU A 303 0.50 -0.75 0.72
CA LEU A 303 1.95 -1.00 0.79
C LEU A 303 2.57 -1.44 -0.54
N GLN A 304 1.80 -2.04 -1.46
CA GLN A 304 2.31 -2.73 -2.65
C GLN A 304 3.19 -1.86 -3.54
N GLY A 305 2.89 -0.57 -3.68
CA GLY A 305 3.64 0.37 -4.52
C GLY A 305 4.92 0.91 -3.90
N TYR A 306 5.13 0.71 -2.60
CA TYR A 306 6.31 1.20 -1.91
C TYR A 306 7.42 0.16 -1.86
N LYS A 307 8.68 0.62 -1.92
CA LYS A 307 9.85 -0.20 -1.70
C LYS A 307 10.17 -0.24 -0.21
N ILE A 308 10.30 -1.43 0.36
CA ILE A 308 10.63 -1.62 1.78
C ILE A 308 12.09 -2.09 1.95
N ARG A 309 12.59 -2.87 0.99
CA ARG A 309 13.96 -3.38 1.03
C ARG A 309 14.94 -2.38 0.43
N TYR A 310 15.84 -1.87 1.26
CA TYR A 310 16.89 -0.93 0.86
C TYR A 310 18.28 -1.51 1.06
N THR A 311 19.21 -1.12 0.20
CA THR A 311 20.65 -1.41 0.37
C THR A 311 21.34 -0.40 1.27
N LYS A 312 20.69 0.74 1.55
CA LYS A 312 21.18 1.78 2.45
C LYS A 312 20.15 2.02 3.53
N LYS A 313 20.62 2.41 4.73
CA LYS A 313 19.75 2.76 5.84
C LYS A 313 18.77 3.87 5.45
N GLN A 314 17.49 3.66 5.75
CA GLN A 314 16.42 4.62 5.52
C GLN A 314 15.80 5.04 6.88
N GLN A 315 15.93 6.31 7.21
CA GLN A 315 15.47 6.85 8.49
C GLN A 315 13.95 6.73 8.66
N PHE A 316 13.20 7.06 7.61
CA PHE A 316 11.74 7.10 7.67
C PHE A 316 11.08 5.72 7.77
N LEU A 317 11.72 4.65 7.33
CA LEU A 317 11.21 3.30 7.58
C LEU A 317 11.29 2.97 9.07
N SER A 318 12.38 3.38 9.72
CA SER A 318 12.52 3.26 11.18
C SER A 318 11.48 4.10 11.91
N ASP A 319 11.24 5.34 11.46
CA ASP A 319 10.23 6.24 12.03
C ASP A 319 8.82 5.66 11.88
N PHE A 320 8.51 5.05 10.74
CA PHE A 320 7.24 4.36 10.51
C PHE A 320 7.05 3.16 11.46
N PHE A 321 8.06 2.31 11.60
CA PHE A 321 8.02 1.20 12.55
C PHE A 321 7.93 1.68 14.01
N GLU A 322 8.61 2.76 14.36
CA GLU A 322 8.51 3.35 15.68
C GLU A 322 7.09 3.85 15.95
N LEU A 323 6.44 4.52 15.00
CA LEU A 323 5.03 4.92 15.09
C LEU A 323 4.10 3.73 15.31
N LEU A 324 4.28 2.65 14.57
CA LEU A 324 3.51 1.42 14.74
C LEU A 324 3.68 0.83 16.13
N LEU A 325 4.91 0.66 16.60
CA LEU A 325 5.24 0.08 17.88
C LEU A 325 4.79 0.95 19.06
N THR A 326 4.92 2.28 18.94
CA THR A 326 4.55 3.20 20.02
C THR A 326 3.05 3.28 20.23
N THR A 327 2.26 3.05 19.19
CA THR A 327 0.79 3.16 19.24
C THR A 327 0.12 1.84 19.67
N GLY A 328 0.70 0.69 19.28
CA GLY A 328 0.14 -0.63 19.54
C GLY A 328 0.65 -1.32 20.80
N LEU A 329 1.94 -1.22 21.08
CA LEU A 329 2.60 -2.03 22.12
C LEU A 329 3.01 -1.26 23.39
N LYS A 330 3.08 0.07 23.35
CA LYS A 330 3.56 0.89 24.49
C LYS A 330 2.71 0.74 25.75
N GLN A 331 1.44 0.44 25.64
CA GLN A 331 0.56 0.38 26.81
C GLN A 331 0.66 -0.96 27.58
N GLU A 332 1.07 -2.04 26.91
CA GLU A 332 1.04 -3.37 27.53
C GLU A 332 2.40 -3.90 28.03
N VAL A 333 3.52 -3.47 27.44
CA VAL A 333 4.81 -4.14 27.68
C VAL A 333 5.90 -3.22 28.25
N GLY A 334 5.66 -1.91 28.38
CA GLY A 334 6.64 -0.98 28.95
C GLY A 334 7.96 -0.89 28.16
N GLN A 335 7.97 -1.24 26.89
CA GLN A 335 9.15 -1.15 26.04
C GLN A 335 9.35 0.29 25.56
N PHE A 336 10.51 0.84 25.85
CA PHE A 336 10.95 2.14 25.35
C PHE A 336 12.07 1.93 24.35
N PHE A 337 11.93 2.54 23.17
CA PHE A 337 12.99 2.57 22.19
C PHE A 337 13.89 3.78 22.43
N THR A 338 15.20 3.57 22.37
CA THR A 338 16.14 4.68 22.41
C THR A 338 15.99 5.50 21.12
N PRO A 339 15.71 6.81 21.21
CA PRO A 339 15.62 7.65 20.02
C PRO A 339 16.86 7.53 19.13
N VAL A 340 16.66 7.39 17.82
CA VAL A 340 17.75 7.20 16.85
C VAL A 340 18.87 8.23 16.98
N PRO A 341 18.63 9.53 17.21
CA PRO A 341 19.72 10.50 17.42
C PRO A 341 20.63 10.17 18.60
N ILE A 342 20.08 9.60 19.68
CA ILE A 342 20.83 9.21 20.87
C ILE A 342 21.65 7.95 20.57
N ALA A 343 21.04 6.93 19.98
CA ALA A 343 21.76 5.71 19.56
C ALA A 343 22.93 6.07 18.62
N LYS A 344 22.68 6.91 17.67
CA LYS A 344 23.69 7.42 16.71
C LYS A 344 24.82 8.19 17.38
N PHE A 345 24.51 9.04 18.36
CA PHE A 345 25.52 9.75 19.13
C PHE A 345 26.42 8.78 19.91
N ILE A 346 25.82 7.79 20.59
CA ILE A 346 26.57 6.79 21.39
C ILE A 346 27.46 5.97 20.46
N ILE A 347 26.95 5.43 19.38
CA ILE A 347 27.71 4.61 18.43
C ILE A 347 28.86 5.39 17.79
N ARG A 348 28.66 6.64 17.39
CA ARG A 348 29.72 7.50 16.86
C ARG A 348 30.79 7.88 17.87
N SER A 349 30.51 7.74 19.15
CA SER A 349 31.49 7.94 20.22
C SER A 349 32.40 6.73 20.39
N MET A 350 32.10 5.59 19.75
CA MET A 350 32.94 4.38 19.82
C MET A 350 34.11 4.49 18.81
N PRO A 351 35.29 3.99 19.17
CA PRO A 351 36.52 4.17 18.38
C PRO A 351 36.65 3.13 17.25
N PHE A 352 35.60 2.93 16.43
CA PHE A 352 35.64 1.97 15.33
C PHE A 352 36.75 2.27 14.31
N ASP A 353 37.03 3.55 14.06
CA ASP A 353 38.12 3.99 13.17
C ASP A 353 39.47 3.50 13.65
N LYS A 354 39.74 3.53 14.99
CA LYS A 354 40.99 3.06 15.57
C LYS A 354 41.09 1.56 15.51
N ILE A 355 40.03 0.84 15.87
CA ILE A 355 39.98 -0.63 15.84
C ILE A 355 40.26 -1.17 14.45
N ILE A 356 39.59 -0.60 13.43
CA ILE A 356 39.75 -1.03 12.05
C ILE A 356 41.15 -0.72 11.52
N LYS A 357 41.69 0.47 11.80
CA LYS A 357 43.05 0.86 11.41
C LYS A 357 44.13 -0.02 12.09
N GLU A 358 43.94 -0.36 13.36
CA GLU A 358 44.87 -1.24 14.10
C GLU A 358 44.89 -2.64 13.47
N LYS A 359 43.75 -3.22 13.16
CA LYS A 359 43.66 -4.53 12.50
C LYS A 359 44.28 -4.50 11.07
N LEU A 360 44.06 -3.45 10.32
CA LEU A 360 44.73 -3.26 9.01
C LEU A 360 46.26 -3.20 9.15
N THR A 361 46.76 -2.47 10.13
CA THR A 361 48.19 -2.33 10.39
C THR A 361 48.81 -3.66 10.77
N LYS A 362 48.10 -4.51 11.48
CA LYS A 362 48.50 -5.86 11.85
C LYS A 362 48.39 -6.89 10.71
N GLY A 363 47.79 -6.52 9.58
CA GLY A 363 47.56 -7.41 8.44
C GLY A 363 46.38 -8.40 8.65
N GLU A 364 45.55 -8.19 9.68
CA GLU A 364 44.40 -9.02 10.05
C GLU A 364 43.21 -8.71 9.14
N ARG A 365 43.34 -8.92 7.82
CA ARG A 365 42.32 -8.55 6.84
C ARG A 365 41.05 -9.40 6.91
N ASP A 366 41.18 -10.67 7.28
CA ASP A 366 40.05 -11.60 7.39
C ASP A 366 39.20 -11.36 8.68
N GLU A 367 39.77 -10.64 9.65
CA GLU A 367 39.11 -10.28 10.92
C GLU A 367 38.89 -8.76 11.05
N LEU A 368 38.78 -8.07 9.94
CA LEU A 368 38.72 -6.59 9.92
C LEU A 368 37.50 -6.04 10.66
N LEU A 369 36.38 -6.76 10.62
CA LEU A 369 35.15 -6.35 11.27
C LEU A 369 35.25 -6.49 12.80
N PRO A 370 34.91 -5.43 13.57
CA PRO A 370 34.85 -5.55 15.02
C PRO A 370 33.62 -6.38 15.44
N ASN A 371 33.78 -7.22 16.45
CA ASN A 371 32.67 -7.91 17.08
C ASN A 371 31.85 -6.91 17.90
N VAL A 372 30.54 -6.83 17.65
CA VAL A 372 29.62 -5.95 18.38
C VAL A 372 28.56 -6.81 19.06
N ILE A 373 28.39 -6.59 20.37
CA ILE A 373 27.39 -7.29 21.18
C ILE A 373 26.49 -6.25 21.84
N ASP A 374 25.20 -6.42 21.71
CA ASP A 374 24.18 -5.65 22.42
C ASP A 374 23.31 -6.59 23.26
N TYR A 375 23.50 -6.56 24.58
CA TYR A 375 22.77 -7.42 25.53
C TYR A 375 21.30 -7.04 25.71
N ALA A 376 20.91 -5.85 25.25
CA ALA A 376 19.57 -5.30 25.38
C ALA A 376 19.05 -4.84 23.99
N VAL A 377 19.29 -5.64 22.97
CA VAL A 377 19.15 -5.31 21.55
C VAL A 377 17.80 -4.67 21.19
N GLY A 378 16.73 -5.06 21.85
CA GLY A 378 15.38 -4.52 21.58
C GLY A 378 15.05 -4.58 20.11
N SER A 379 14.83 -3.41 19.49
CA SER A 379 14.59 -3.26 18.03
C SER A 379 15.86 -3.29 17.18
N GLY A 380 17.05 -3.47 17.79
CA GLY A 380 18.31 -3.51 17.07
C GLY A 380 18.87 -2.14 16.64
N HIS A 381 18.36 -1.03 17.16
CA HIS A 381 18.80 0.32 16.74
C HIS A 381 20.30 0.54 16.93
N PHE A 382 20.88 0.10 18.05
CA PHE A 382 22.32 0.24 18.28
C PHE A 382 23.14 -0.61 17.31
N ILE A 383 22.71 -1.84 17.05
CA ILE A 383 23.37 -2.74 16.09
C ILE A 383 23.34 -2.14 14.68
N THR A 384 22.18 -1.68 14.23
CA THR A 384 22.05 -1.07 12.90
C THR A 384 22.85 0.22 12.75
N GLU A 385 22.96 1.05 13.79
CA GLU A 385 23.83 2.23 13.79
C GLU A 385 25.32 1.84 13.78
N ALA A 386 25.70 0.80 14.53
CA ALA A 386 27.08 0.30 14.53
C ALA A 386 27.48 -0.24 13.16
N MET A 387 26.61 -1.02 12.51
CA MET A 387 26.84 -1.51 11.13
C MET A 387 27.04 -0.34 10.16
N ASP A 388 26.20 0.69 10.22
CA ASP A 388 26.29 1.87 9.35
C ASP A 388 27.61 2.64 9.58
N GLU A 389 28.05 2.80 10.83
CA GLU A 389 29.28 3.51 11.16
C GLU A 389 30.53 2.71 10.76
N ILE A 390 30.56 1.40 11.02
CA ILE A 390 31.64 0.50 10.59
C ILE A 390 31.77 0.53 9.06
N GLN A 391 30.63 0.43 8.33
CA GLN A 391 30.64 0.49 6.86
C GLN A 391 31.21 1.82 6.36
N LYS A 392 30.90 2.95 7.01
CA LYS A 392 31.45 4.26 6.64
C LYS A 392 32.97 4.32 6.85
N GLU A 393 33.46 3.76 7.97
CA GLU A 393 34.89 3.73 8.23
C GLU A 393 35.65 2.83 7.23
N LEU A 394 35.08 1.67 6.90
CA LEU A 394 35.64 0.79 5.85
C LEU A 394 35.70 1.49 4.49
N ASN A 395 34.64 2.18 4.09
CA ASN A 395 34.60 2.90 2.81
C ASN A 395 35.64 4.03 2.71
N LYS A 396 36.08 4.60 3.86
CA LYS A 396 37.15 5.62 3.89
C LYS A 396 38.53 5.01 3.63
N ILE A 397 38.72 3.73 3.95
CA ILE A 397 40.04 3.09 3.95
C ILE A 397 40.42 2.59 2.56
N SER A 398 39.49 2.01 1.83
CA SER A 398 39.74 1.54 0.46
C SER A 398 38.43 1.45 -0.35
N PRO A 399 38.11 2.47 -1.14
CA PRO A 399 36.89 2.45 -1.96
C PRO A 399 36.85 1.32 -3.00
N ASP A 400 38.04 0.86 -3.47
CA ASP A 400 38.15 -0.09 -4.58
C ASP A 400 38.44 -1.55 -4.15
N ASP A 401 38.97 -1.76 -2.93
CA ASP A 401 39.42 -3.08 -2.48
C ASP A 401 38.39 -3.83 -1.56
N PHE A 402 37.37 -3.15 -1.06
CA PHE A 402 36.44 -3.73 -0.10
C PHE A 402 34.98 -3.42 -0.43
N ILE A 403 34.40 -4.20 -1.33
CA ILE A 403 32.95 -4.32 -1.42
C ILE A 403 32.49 -5.29 -0.33
N ILE A 404 32.45 -4.81 0.92
CA ILE A 404 31.79 -5.55 1.99
C ILE A 404 30.29 -5.31 1.86
N THR A 405 29.58 -6.33 1.51
CA THR A 405 28.12 -6.28 1.41
C THR A 405 27.51 -6.20 2.81
N ILE A 406 26.34 -5.60 2.96
CA ILE A 406 25.56 -5.63 4.21
C ILE A 406 25.35 -7.08 4.70
N SER A 407 25.26 -8.03 3.76
CA SER A 407 25.15 -9.46 4.05
C SER A 407 26.38 -10.03 4.81
N GLU A 408 27.57 -9.57 4.49
CA GLU A 408 28.81 -10.00 5.16
C GLU A 408 28.92 -9.33 6.53
N LEU A 409 28.53 -8.06 6.63
CA LEU A 409 28.39 -7.36 7.90
C LEU A 409 27.41 -8.10 8.83
N CYS A 410 26.24 -8.49 8.36
CA CYS A 410 25.26 -9.24 9.15
C CYS A 410 25.79 -10.58 9.66
N LYS A 411 26.65 -11.29 8.90
CA LYS A 411 27.27 -12.53 9.35
C LYS A 411 28.26 -12.34 10.50
N SER A 412 28.89 -11.17 10.59
CA SER A 412 29.81 -10.87 11.70
C SER A 412 29.13 -10.43 12.99
N PHE A 413 27.82 -10.23 12.97
CA PHE A 413 27.00 -9.86 14.12
C PHE A 413 26.18 -11.03 14.72
N ASN A 414 26.36 -12.25 14.20
CA ASN A 414 25.78 -13.47 14.79
C ASN A 414 26.74 -14.03 15.89
#